data_96c9fdf3940ed961489007995011175e
#
_entry.id   96c9fdf3940ed961489007995011175e
#
_cell.length_a   1.000
_cell.length_b   1.000
_cell.length_c   1.000
_cell.angle_alpha   90.00
_cell.angle_beta   90.00
_cell.angle_gamma   90.00
#
_symmetry.space_group_name_H-M   'P 1'
#
loop_
_entity.id
_entity.type
_entity.pdbx_description
1 polymer ?
#
loop_
_entity_poly.entity_id
_entity_poly.type
_entity_poly.pdbx_seq_one_letter_code
_entity_poly.pdbx_strand_id
1 'polypeptide(L)'
;MGFLIASNHHVSPNCALNMEVTERLIEAAKRLSAICDKSINKIERKTIVAHATNPLNYAWLHHEQYLIKWGGKGAKTLMLGMNPGPWGMAQTGIPFGSTDIAKNQLQIQSHSLETPENAHPKRPILGLEMERQEVSGQRLWNLLFENYGSPSEVFSNVFVLNHCPLLLLGETGKNLTPDNLPVEVMKPILNACDEHLLEVIEILDIERIVGVGKYAEKRARI
;
A
#
# COMPACT_ATOMS: atom_id res chain seq x y z
N MET A 1 15.98 -12.63 -51.99
CA MET A 1 16.52 -13.26 -50.77
C MET A 1 16.49 -12.19 -49.68
N GLY A 2 15.47 -12.17 -48.83
CA GLY A 2 15.34 -11.24 -47.71
C GLY A 2 15.76 -11.93 -46.44
N PHE A 3 16.77 -11.39 -45.77
CA PHE A 3 17.20 -11.85 -44.44
C PHE A 3 16.30 -11.25 -43.41
N LEU A 4 15.50 -12.07 -42.73
CA LEU A 4 14.84 -11.74 -41.48
C LEU A 4 15.88 -11.79 -40.36
N ILE A 5 16.24 -10.63 -39.80
CA ILE A 5 17.02 -10.52 -38.58
C ILE A 5 16.03 -10.63 -37.43
N ALA A 6 15.93 -11.79 -36.79
CA ALA A 6 15.27 -11.97 -35.53
C ALA A 6 16.13 -11.31 -34.44
N SER A 7 15.72 -10.16 -33.91
CA SER A 7 16.34 -9.55 -32.74
C SER A 7 15.93 -10.33 -31.49
N ASN A 8 16.77 -11.22 -31.02
CA ASN A 8 16.66 -11.82 -29.69
C ASN A 8 16.93 -10.71 -28.65
N HIS A 9 15.90 -10.15 -28.08
CA HIS A 9 16.02 -9.33 -26.88
C HIS A 9 16.39 -10.24 -25.70
N HIS A 10 17.66 -10.37 -25.41
CA HIS A 10 18.15 -10.95 -24.17
C HIS A 10 17.76 -10.01 -23.03
N VAL A 11 16.67 -10.35 -22.32
CA VAL A 11 16.34 -9.76 -21.02
C VAL A 11 17.45 -10.16 -20.06
N SER A 12 18.08 -9.21 -19.38
CA SER A 12 19.14 -9.52 -18.40
C SER A 12 18.56 -10.37 -17.26
N PRO A 13 19.33 -11.31 -16.67
CA PRO A 13 18.85 -12.15 -15.57
C PRO A 13 18.26 -11.33 -14.39
N ASN A 14 18.84 -10.18 -14.07
CA ASN A 14 18.32 -9.28 -13.05
C ASN A 14 16.98 -8.65 -13.43
N CYS A 15 16.73 -8.36 -14.70
CA CYS A 15 15.45 -7.84 -15.15
C CYS A 15 14.35 -8.89 -15.05
N ALA A 16 14.64 -10.16 -15.42
CA ALA A 16 13.68 -11.25 -15.30
C ALA A 16 13.34 -11.54 -13.83
N LEU A 17 14.33 -11.57 -12.94
CA LEU A 17 14.11 -11.76 -11.49
C LEU A 17 13.26 -10.62 -10.88
N ASN A 18 13.53 -9.38 -11.25
CA ASN A 18 12.75 -8.24 -10.76
C ASN A 18 11.31 -8.26 -11.27
N MET A 19 11.05 -8.75 -12.48
CA MET A 19 9.70 -8.94 -12.99
C MET A 19 8.95 -10.02 -12.19
N GLU A 20 9.57 -11.15 -11.91
CA GLU A 20 8.98 -12.22 -11.08
C GLU A 20 8.62 -11.72 -9.67
N VAL A 21 9.52 -11.00 -9.01
CA VAL A 21 9.28 -10.37 -7.70
C VAL A 21 8.06 -9.44 -7.75
N THR A 22 8.01 -8.57 -8.75
CA THR A 22 6.91 -7.62 -8.92
C THR A 22 5.57 -8.31 -9.15
N GLU A 23 5.52 -9.33 -10.00
CA GLU A 23 4.31 -10.12 -10.27
C GLU A 23 3.80 -10.81 -9.00
N ARG A 24 4.67 -11.40 -8.21
CA ARG A 24 4.32 -12.02 -6.92
C ARG A 24 3.75 -11.00 -5.93
N LEU A 25 4.33 -9.79 -5.83
CA LEU A 25 3.80 -8.70 -5.00
C LEU A 25 2.40 -8.26 -5.44
N ILE A 26 2.19 -8.11 -6.76
CA ILE A 26 0.90 -7.76 -7.35
C ILE A 26 -0.16 -8.81 -6.99
N GLU A 27 0.15 -10.09 -7.17
CA GLU A 27 -0.77 -11.19 -6.83
C GLU A 27 -1.10 -11.23 -5.34
N ALA A 28 -0.10 -11.06 -4.46
CA ALA A 28 -0.29 -11.02 -3.02
C ALA A 28 -1.22 -9.86 -2.62
N ALA A 29 -0.99 -8.66 -3.16
CA ALA A 29 -1.83 -7.49 -2.89
C ALA A 29 -3.27 -7.66 -3.41
N LYS A 30 -3.47 -8.27 -4.60
CA LYS A 30 -4.80 -8.58 -5.15
C LYS A 30 -5.57 -9.59 -4.26
N ARG A 31 -4.89 -10.63 -3.76
CA ARG A 31 -5.52 -11.58 -2.83
C ARG A 31 -5.98 -10.91 -1.55
N LEU A 32 -5.11 -10.09 -0.92
CA LEU A 32 -5.49 -9.33 0.27
C LEU A 32 -6.65 -8.39 -0.01
N SER A 33 -6.61 -7.63 -1.11
CA SER A 33 -7.68 -6.73 -1.52
C SER A 33 -9.03 -7.43 -1.61
N ALA A 34 -9.08 -8.59 -2.26
CA ALA A 34 -10.32 -9.36 -2.42
C ALA A 34 -10.89 -9.88 -1.07
N ILE A 35 -10.04 -10.23 -0.10
CA ILE A 35 -10.47 -10.63 1.24
C ILE A 35 -11.02 -9.42 2.00
N CYS A 36 -10.35 -8.28 1.90
CA CYS A 36 -10.77 -7.04 2.52
C CYS A 36 -12.13 -6.56 2.01
N ASP A 37 -12.35 -6.56 0.69
CA ASP A 37 -13.63 -6.17 0.08
C ASP A 37 -14.80 -7.02 0.58
N LYS A 38 -14.64 -8.32 0.65
CA LYS A 38 -15.66 -9.25 1.18
C LYS A 38 -15.99 -8.98 2.66
N SER A 39 -15.12 -8.31 3.38
CA SER A 39 -15.24 -8.05 4.81
C SER A 39 -15.91 -6.71 5.14
N ILE A 40 -15.96 -5.75 4.23
CA ILE A 40 -16.45 -4.38 4.44
C ILE A 40 -17.85 -4.37 5.05
N ASN A 41 -18.82 -5.03 4.41
CA ASN A 41 -20.20 -5.08 4.91
C ASN A 41 -20.32 -5.65 6.33
N LYS A 42 -19.48 -6.62 6.70
CA LYS A 42 -19.47 -7.18 8.05
C LYS A 42 -18.91 -6.19 9.06
N ILE A 43 -17.84 -5.47 8.69
CA ILE A 43 -17.24 -4.45 9.55
C ILE A 43 -18.27 -3.37 9.86
N GLU A 44 -18.90 -2.78 8.86
CA GLU A 44 -19.88 -1.71 9.01
C GLU A 44 -21.11 -2.13 9.84
N ARG A 45 -21.59 -3.36 9.65
CA ARG A 45 -22.74 -3.87 10.40
C ARG A 45 -22.44 -4.28 11.84
N LYS A 46 -21.23 -4.61 12.17
CA LYS A 46 -20.85 -5.24 13.45
C LYS A 46 -19.92 -4.39 14.31
N THR A 47 -19.57 -3.18 13.87
CA THR A 47 -18.67 -2.29 14.59
C THR A 47 -19.16 -0.84 14.58
N ILE A 48 -18.37 0.06 15.15
CA ILE A 48 -18.60 1.52 15.12
C ILE A 48 -18.09 2.17 13.82
N VAL A 49 -17.64 1.38 12.85
CA VAL A 49 -17.23 1.87 11.53
C VAL A 49 -18.48 2.15 10.71
N ALA A 50 -18.66 3.40 10.33
CA ALA A 50 -19.76 3.81 9.46
C ALA A 50 -19.41 3.70 7.97
N HIS A 51 -18.14 3.88 7.64
CA HIS A 51 -17.63 3.84 6.27
C HIS A 51 -16.29 3.12 6.23
N ALA A 52 -16.26 1.95 5.61
CA ALA A 52 -15.04 1.18 5.36
C ALA A 52 -14.76 1.14 3.86
N THR A 53 -13.57 1.55 3.44
CA THR A 53 -13.20 1.52 2.02
C THR A 53 -11.82 0.87 1.83
N ASN A 54 -11.59 0.29 0.65
CA ASN A 54 -10.38 -0.42 0.32
C ASN A 54 -9.58 0.29 -0.80
N PRO A 55 -8.56 1.09 -0.48
CA PRO A 55 -7.70 1.71 -1.49
C PRO A 55 -7.00 0.74 -2.45
N LEU A 56 -6.76 -0.51 -2.04
CA LEU A 56 -6.21 -1.52 -2.95
C LEU A 56 -7.22 -1.98 -4.02
N ASN A 57 -8.48 -1.58 -3.91
CA ASN A 57 -9.47 -1.80 -4.96
C ASN A 57 -9.61 -0.54 -5.82
N TYR A 58 -10.19 0.54 -5.31
CA TYR A 58 -10.52 1.70 -6.14
C TYR A 58 -9.31 2.52 -6.60
N ALA A 59 -8.17 2.46 -5.91
CA ALA A 59 -6.92 3.09 -6.30
C ALA A 59 -5.88 2.06 -6.80
N TRP A 60 -6.35 0.91 -7.30
CA TRP A 60 -5.48 -0.18 -7.72
C TRP A 60 -4.42 0.23 -8.73
N LEU A 61 -4.78 0.98 -9.76
CA LEU A 61 -3.84 1.40 -10.81
C LEU A 61 -2.66 2.22 -10.27
N HIS A 62 -2.86 3.00 -9.22
CA HIS A 62 -1.79 3.72 -8.55
C HIS A 62 -0.93 2.77 -7.72
N HIS A 63 -1.57 1.85 -6.97
CA HIS A 63 -0.86 0.84 -6.18
C HIS A 63 -0.04 -0.11 -7.06
N GLU A 64 -0.59 -0.57 -8.16
CA GLU A 64 0.11 -1.43 -9.12
C GLU A 64 1.34 -0.72 -9.71
N GLN A 65 1.24 0.57 -10.08
CA GLN A 65 2.41 1.36 -10.48
C GLN A 65 3.47 1.45 -9.38
N TYR A 66 3.05 1.61 -8.12
CA TYR A 66 3.95 1.61 -6.97
C TYR A 66 4.73 0.29 -6.88
N LEU A 67 4.06 -0.85 -7.01
CA LEU A 67 4.69 -2.17 -7.00
C LEU A 67 5.62 -2.37 -8.21
N ILE A 68 5.18 -2.01 -9.41
CA ILE A 68 5.97 -2.13 -10.65
C ILE A 68 7.24 -1.29 -10.59
N LYS A 69 7.12 -0.04 -10.17
CA LYS A 69 8.26 0.88 -10.14
C LYS A 69 9.25 0.59 -9.03
N TRP A 70 8.75 0.17 -7.87
CA TRP A 70 9.50 0.21 -6.61
C TRP A 70 9.62 -1.13 -5.89
N GLY A 71 8.77 -2.12 -6.21
CA GLY A 71 8.74 -3.41 -5.51
C GLY A 71 10.02 -4.23 -5.66
N GLY A 72 10.58 -4.31 -6.88
CA GLY A 72 11.73 -5.18 -7.20
C GLY A 72 13.11 -4.50 -7.05
N LYS A 73 13.28 -3.50 -6.19
CA LYS A 73 14.53 -2.71 -6.09
C LYS A 73 15.58 -3.28 -5.12
N GLY A 74 15.28 -4.37 -4.41
CA GLY A 74 16.24 -5.06 -3.55
C GLY A 74 16.24 -4.57 -2.10
N ALA A 75 15.20 -3.90 -1.63
CA ALA A 75 15.06 -3.47 -0.24
C ALA A 75 15.22 -4.65 0.73
N LYS A 76 15.99 -4.45 1.78
CA LYS A 76 16.19 -5.42 2.89
C LYS A 76 15.51 -4.98 4.18
N THR A 77 15.00 -3.77 4.23
CA THR A 77 14.23 -3.26 5.36
C THR A 77 12.80 -2.98 4.94
N LEU A 78 11.83 -3.47 5.71
CA LEU A 78 10.41 -3.14 5.55
C LEU A 78 10.00 -2.11 6.60
N MET A 79 9.51 -0.95 6.18
CA MET A 79 8.80 -0.03 7.06
C MET A 79 7.30 -0.36 7.04
N LEU A 80 6.80 -0.80 8.19
CA LEU A 80 5.42 -1.24 8.36
C LEU A 80 4.60 -0.17 9.06
N GLY A 81 3.55 0.32 8.38
CA GLY A 81 2.51 1.15 8.96
C GLY A 81 1.28 0.36 9.41
N MET A 82 0.27 1.06 9.91
CA MET A 82 -0.96 0.46 10.41
C MET A 82 -2.02 0.31 9.33
N ASN A 83 -2.72 1.38 9.00
CA ASN A 83 -3.81 1.43 8.02
C ASN A 83 -3.86 2.81 7.33
N PRO A 84 -4.62 2.96 6.23
CA PRO A 84 -4.71 4.22 5.49
C PRO A 84 -5.18 5.41 6.33
N GLY A 85 -4.54 6.55 6.10
CA GLY A 85 -5.09 7.84 6.47
C GLY A 85 -5.97 8.40 5.34
N PRO A 86 -6.97 9.25 5.69
CA PRO A 86 -7.94 9.76 4.71
C PRO A 86 -7.35 10.73 3.67
N TRP A 87 -6.16 11.30 3.93
CA TRP A 87 -5.48 12.27 3.07
C TRP A 87 -4.19 11.73 2.44
N GLY A 88 -3.89 10.46 2.67
CA GLY A 88 -2.73 9.74 2.17
C GLY A 88 -3.13 8.54 1.33
N MET A 89 -2.86 7.32 1.83
CA MET A 89 -3.13 6.09 1.08
C MET A 89 -4.59 5.96 0.62
N ALA A 90 -5.56 6.51 1.35
CA ALA A 90 -6.95 6.54 0.90
C ALA A 90 -7.14 7.29 -0.42
N GLN A 91 -6.26 8.24 -0.75
CA GLN A 91 -6.29 8.97 -2.01
C GLN A 91 -5.45 8.29 -3.08
N THR A 92 -4.31 7.77 -2.70
CA THR A 92 -3.25 7.40 -3.64
C THR A 92 -3.07 5.89 -3.82
N GLY A 93 -3.64 5.06 -2.95
CA GLY A 93 -3.34 3.62 -2.90
C GLY A 93 -1.93 3.28 -2.39
N ILE A 94 -1.12 4.28 -2.04
CA ILE A 94 0.29 4.11 -1.68
C ILE A 94 0.47 4.26 -0.17
N PRO A 95 1.15 3.32 0.51
CA PRO A 95 1.40 3.41 1.93
C PRO A 95 2.09 4.73 2.30
N PHE A 96 1.52 5.49 3.24
CA PHE A 96 1.95 6.84 3.62
C PHE A 96 2.01 7.86 2.45
N GLY A 97 1.52 7.50 1.27
CA GLY A 97 1.61 8.32 0.07
C GLY A 97 0.62 9.48 0.07
N SER A 98 1.01 10.66 0.52
CA SER A 98 0.28 11.88 0.19
C SER A 98 0.36 12.15 -1.31
N THR A 99 -0.52 12.99 -1.85
CA THR A 99 -0.59 13.25 -3.30
C THR A 99 0.70 13.85 -3.86
N ASP A 100 1.33 14.77 -3.11
CA ASP A 100 2.61 15.34 -3.48
C ASP A 100 3.72 14.28 -3.58
N ILE A 101 3.84 13.43 -2.57
CA ILE A 101 4.79 12.31 -2.56
C ILE A 101 4.52 11.37 -3.74
N ALA A 102 3.27 10.98 -3.95
CA ALA A 102 2.91 10.05 -5.02
C ALA A 102 3.24 10.62 -6.42
N LYS A 103 2.83 11.87 -6.70
CA LYS A 103 3.02 12.50 -8.01
C LYS A 103 4.47 12.89 -8.26
N ASN A 104 5.06 13.67 -7.34
CA ASN A 104 6.30 14.38 -7.59
C ASN A 104 7.54 13.57 -7.23
N GLN A 105 7.47 12.77 -6.16
CA GLN A 105 8.60 11.96 -5.72
C GLN A 105 8.56 10.55 -6.30
N LEU A 106 7.45 9.84 -6.13
CA LEU A 106 7.32 8.46 -6.60
C LEU A 106 6.89 8.35 -8.06
N GLN A 107 6.59 9.49 -8.71
CA GLN A 107 6.25 9.59 -10.13
C GLN A 107 5.10 8.66 -10.56
N ILE A 108 4.08 8.58 -9.72
CA ILE A 108 2.87 7.83 -10.01
C ILE A 108 2.01 8.66 -10.97
N GLN A 109 1.63 8.06 -12.08
CA GLN A 109 0.73 8.68 -13.05
C GLN A 109 -0.69 8.70 -12.52
N SER A 110 -1.39 9.82 -12.75
CA SER A 110 -2.78 9.95 -12.35
C SER A 110 -3.68 9.07 -13.22
N HIS A 111 -4.60 8.37 -12.56
CA HIS A 111 -5.70 7.64 -13.16
C HIS A 111 -7.00 8.05 -12.48
N SER A 112 -8.10 8.04 -13.23
CA SER A 112 -9.42 8.24 -12.66
C SER A 112 -9.73 7.13 -11.64
N LEU A 113 -10.23 7.51 -10.48
CA LEU A 113 -10.68 6.57 -9.45
C LEU A 113 -12.19 6.43 -9.50
N GLU A 114 -12.68 5.22 -9.33
CA GLU A 114 -14.10 4.99 -9.05
C GLU A 114 -14.33 5.22 -7.56
N THR A 115 -14.97 6.35 -7.22
CA THR A 115 -15.27 6.64 -5.81
C THR A 115 -16.20 5.57 -5.26
N PRO A 116 -15.83 4.88 -4.16
CA PRO A 116 -16.70 3.88 -3.53
C PRO A 116 -18.03 4.49 -3.09
N GLU A 117 -19.14 3.77 -3.28
CA GLU A 117 -20.49 4.23 -2.88
C GLU A 117 -20.59 4.56 -1.39
N ASN A 118 -19.83 3.84 -0.56
CA ASN A 118 -19.76 4.03 0.89
C ASN A 118 -18.65 5.01 1.33
N ALA A 119 -18.13 5.84 0.42
CA ALA A 119 -17.17 6.89 0.81
C ALA A 119 -17.80 7.90 1.77
N HIS A 120 -17.04 8.31 2.80
CA HIS A 120 -17.55 9.25 3.80
C HIS A 120 -17.65 10.67 3.23
N PRO A 121 -18.81 11.38 3.33
CA PRO A 121 -19.01 12.69 2.69
C PRO A 121 -18.03 13.79 3.16
N LYS A 122 -17.52 13.71 4.42
CA LYS A 122 -16.49 14.63 4.94
C LYS A 122 -15.05 14.19 4.59
N ARG A 123 -14.88 13.09 3.89
CA ARG A 123 -13.58 12.54 3.48
C ARG A 123 -13.65 12.10 2.02
N PRO A 124 -13.83 13.07 1.09
CA PRO A 124 -13.97 12.75 -0.33
C PRO A 124 -12.70 12.07 -0.85
N ILE A 125 -12.88 11.16 -1.80
CA ILE A 125 -11.80 10.50 -2.51
C ILE A 125 -11.64 11.20 -3.85
N LEU A 126 -10.56 11.98 -3.98
CA LEU A 126 -10.24 12.78 -5.17
C LEU A 126 -8.98 12.25 -5.88
N GLY A 127 -8.42 11.16 -5.40
CA GLY A 127 -7.21 10.60 -5.96
C GLY A 127 -6.02 11.54 -5.85
N LEU A 128 -5.24 11.62 -6.92
CA LEU A 128 -4.06 12.50 -6.96
C LEU A 128 -4.40 13.99 -7.10
N GLU A 129 -5.67 14.35 -7.19
CA GLU A 129 -6.13 15.75 -7.18
C GLU A 129 -6.48 16.25 -5.76
N MET A 130 -6.31 15.42 -4.73
CA MET A 130 -6.48 15.84 -3.34
C MET A 130 -5.38 16.83 -2.95
N GLU A 131 -5.78 18.06 -2.62
CA GLU A 131 -4.84 19.13 -2.21
C GLU A 131 -4.31 18.91 -0.79
N ARG A 132 -5.14 18.37 0.09
CA ARG A 132 -4.77 18.16 1.48
C ARG A 132 -3.78 17.01 1.61
N GLN A 133 -2.66 17.29 2.27
CA GLN A 133 -1.57 16.32 2.44
C GLN A 133 -1.65 15.60 3.80
N GLU A 134 -1.24 14.36 3.83
CA GLU A 134 -1.12 13.61 5.08
C GLU A 134 0.23 13.88 5.75
N VAL A 135 0.18 14.47 6.94
CA VAL A 135 1.38 14.91 7.67
C VAL A 135 2.31 13.75 8.03
N SER A 136 1.75 12.61 8.46
CA SER A 136 2.53 11.41 8.80
C SER A 136 3.27 10.85 7.59
N GLY A 137 2.60 10.84 6.44
CA GLY A 137 3.19 10.42 5.17
C GLY A 137 4.31 11.33 4.73
N GLN A 138 4.09 12.64 4.73
CA GLN A 138 5.15 13.61 4.40
C GLN A 138 6.38 13.47 5.31
N ARG A 139 6.18 13.33 6.62
CA ARG A 139 7.30 13.15 7.56
C ARG A 139 8.09 11.89 7.30
N LEU A 140 7.42 10.76 7.06
CA LEU A 140 8.09 9.49 6.77
C LEU A 140 8.91 9.57 5.48
N TRP A 141 8.27 10.01 4.38
CA TRP A 141 8.93 10.06 3.09
C TRP A 141 10.05 11.10 3.04
N ASN A 142 9.88 12.27 3.64
CA ASN A 142 10.94 13.27 3.74
C ASN A 142 12.14 12.71 4.50
N LEU A 143 11.91 12.04 5.65
CA LEU A 143 12.99 11.37 6.38
C LEU A 143 13.73 10.35 5.51
N LEU A 144 13.01 9.55 4.71
CA LEU A 144 13.63 8.58 3.81
C LEU A 144 14.46 9.27 2.72
N PHE A 145 13.94 10.33 2.09
CA PHE A 145 14.67 11.07 1.07
C PHE A 145 15.88 11.84 1.64
N GLU A 146 15.77 12.39 2.84
CA GLU A 146 16.90 13.02 3.54
C GLU A 146 18.03 12.03 3.84
N ASN A 147 17.71 10.77 4.17
CA ASN A 147 18.71 9.76 4.51
C ASN A 147 19.30 9.03 3.30
N TYR A 148 18.49 8.78 2.27
CA TYR A 148 18.87 7.93 1.14
C TYR A 148 19.00 8.70 -0.19
N GLY A 149 18.44 9.91 -0.30
CA GLY A 149 18.47 10.73 -1.52
C GLY A 149 17.31 10.43 -2.47
N SER A 150 17.55 9.81 -3.59
CA SER A 150 16.55 9.55 -4.63
C SER A 150 15.58 8.42 -4.26
N PRO A 151 14.37 8.38 -4.87
CA PRO A 151 13.46 7.23 -4.69
C PRO A 151 14.12 5.89 -5.00
N SER A 152 14.97 5.81 -6.02
CA SER A 152 15.67 4.56 -6.36
C SER A 152 16.57 4.09 -5.22
N GLU A 153 17.28 5.00 -4.56
CA GLU A 153 18.14 4.69 -3.40
C GLU A 153 17.31 4.32 -2.17
N VAL A 154 16.18 5.02 -1.93
CA VAL A 154 15.24 4.62 -0.88
C VAL A 154 14.82 3.18 -1.08
N PHE A 155 14.28 2.82 -2.25
CA PHE A 155 13.73 1.49 -2.52
C PHE A 155 14.77 0.39 -2.71
N SER A 156 16.03 0.72 -2.90
CA SER A 156 17.13 -0.24 -2.79
C SER A 156 17.44 -0.63 -1.34
N ASN A 157 16.96 0.12 -0.36
CA ASN A 157 17.20 -0.09 1.07
C ASN A 157 15.92 -0.40 1.85
N VAL A 158 14.81 0.32 1.55
CA VAL A 158 13.59 0.30 2.34
C VAL A 158 12.38 0.12 1.44
N PHE A 159 11.51 -0.83 1.75
CA PHE A 159 10.16 -0.92 1.20
C PHE A 159 9.13 -0.45 2.23
N VAL A 160 8.09 0.26 1.81
CA VAL A 160 7.08 0.80 2.72
C VAL A 160 5.76 0.08 2.50
N LEU A 161 5.12 -0.39 3.57
CA LEU A 161 3.88 -1.14 3.55
C LEU A 161 2.95 -0.71 4.70
N ASN A 162 1.64 -0.74 4.50
CA ASN A 162 0.66 -0.75 5.57
C ASN A 162 0.18 -2.18 5.83
N HIS A 163 0.08 -2.55 7.11
CA HIS A 163 -0.39 -3.87 7.52
C HIS A 163 -1.84 -4.13 7.07
N CYS A 164 -2.76 -3.22 7.43
CA CYS A 164 -4.16 -3.30 7.02
C CYS A 164 -4.44 -2.28 5.91
N PRO A 165 -4.98 -2.68 4.74
CA PRO A 165 -5.22 -1.75 3.65
C PRO A 165 -6.53 -0.96 3.77
N LEU A 166 -7.40 -1.26 4.76
CA LEU A 166 -8.71 -0.63 4.89
C LEU A 166 -8.65 0.74 5.56
N LEU A 167 -9.27 1.74 4.94
CA LEU A 167 -9.66 2.98 5.60
C LEU A 167 -10.95 2.72 6.38
N LEU A 168 -10.92 2.98 7.67
CA LEU A 168 -12.02 2.72 8.61
C LEU A 168 -12.46 4.04 9.24
N LEU A 169 -13.64 4.55 8.89
CA LEU A 169 -14.14 5.83 9.37
C LEU A 169 -15.41 5.66 10.20
N GLY A 170 -15.46 6.36 11.33
CA GLY A 170 -16.69 6.51 12.10
C GLY A 170 -17.61 7.58 11.49
N GLU A 171 -18.83 7.72 12.02
CA GLU A 171 -19.87 8.69 11.60
C GLU A 171 -19.37 10.14 11.44
N THR A 172 -18.43 10.57 12.24
CA THR A 172 -17.85 11.92 12.19
C THR A 172 -16.75 12.09 11.15
N GLY A 173 -16.34 11.00 10.47
CA GLY A 173 -15.15 10.95 9.62
C GLY A 173 -13.84 10.83 10.39
N LYS A 174 -13.91 10.41 11.68
CA LYS A 174 -12.73 10.07 12.47
C LYS A 174 -12.14 8.75 11.95
N ASN A 175 -10.83 8.73 11.68
CA ASN A 175 -10.12 7.51 11.34
C ASN A 175 -10.05 6.59 12.56
N LEU A 176 -10.49 5.34 12.39
CA LEU A 176 -10.47 4.28 13.38
C LEU A 176 -9.34 3.31 13.05
N THR A 177 -8.79 2.68 14.07
CA THR A 177 -7.68 1.76 13.91
C THR A 177 -8.15 0.32 14.09
N PRO A 178 -7.59 -0.66 13.38
CA PRO A 178 -8.04 -2.04 13.43
C PRO A 178 -8.04 -2.65 14.83
N ASP A 179 -7.12 -2.23 15.70
CA ASP A 179 -6.97 -2.72 17.07
C ASP A 179 -8.01 -2.13 18.05
N ASN A 180 -8.74 -1.10 17.66
CA ASN A 180 -9.83 -0.52 18.45
C ASN A 180 -11.21 -1.10 18.11
N LEU A 181 -11.26 -2.10 17.25
CA LEU A 181 -12.49 -2.75 16.81
C LEU A 181 -12.64 -4.16 17.42
N PRO A 182 -13.86 -4.71 17.48
CA PRO A 182 -14.11 -6.03 18.05
C PRO A 182 -13.28 -7.12 17.40
N VAL A 183 -12.58 -7.89 18.23
CA VAL A 183 -11.62 -8.92 17.78
C VAL A 183 -12.28 -9.96 16.88
N GLU A 184 -13.49 -10.38 17.21
CA GLU A 184 -14.26 -11.39 16.47
C GLU A 184 -14.61 -10.94 15.02
N VAL A 185 -14.68 -9.63 14.80
CA VAL A 185 -14.90 -9.06 13.46
C VAL A 185 -13.60 -8.91 12.71
N MET A 186 -12.57 -8.39 13.39
CA MET A 186 -11.31 -8.03 12.76
C MET A 186 -10.33 -9.19 12.61
N LYS A 187 -10.40 -10.23 13.45
CA LYS A 187 -9.45 -11.35 13.43
C LYS A 187 -9.26 -11.99 12.04
N PRO A 188 -10.32 -12.33 11.27
CA PRO A 188 -10.12 -12.93 9.93
C PRO A 188 -9.37 -12.01 8.97
N ILE A 189 -9.63 -10.69 9.06
CA ILE A 189 -8.98 -9.68 8.21
C ILE A 189 -7.53 -9.51 8.63
N LEU A 190 -7.28 -9.39 9.93
CA LEU A 190 -5.93 -9.23 10.46
C LEU A 190 -5.06 -10.47 10.20
N ASN A 191 -5.64 -11.67 10.24
CA ASN A 191 -4.93 -12.89 9.84
C ASN A 191 -4.52 -12.83 8.36
N ALA A 192 -5.42 -12.39 7.47
CA ALA A 192 -5.07 -12.21 6.05
C ALA A 192 -4.00 -11.12 5.84
N CYS A 193 -4.02 -10.06 6.67
CA CYS A 193 -2.98 -9.04 6.65
C CYS A 193 -1.63 -9.59 7.16
N ASP A 194 -1.65 -10.44 8.20
CA ASP A 194 -0.44 -11.11 8.72
C ASP A 194 0.14 -12.08 7.66
N GLU A 195 -0.71 -12.87 7.01
CA GLU A 195 -0.31 -13.76 5.91
C GLU A 195 0.32 -12.97 4.74
N HIS A 196 -0.32 -11.87 4.34
CA HIS A 196 0.23 -10.98 3.31
C HIS A 196 1.58 -10.37 3.72
N LEU A 197 1.73 -9.95 4.98
CA LEU A 197 2.97 -9.43 5.51
C LEU A 197 4.09 -10.47 5.41
N LEU A 198 3.84 -11.71 5.85
CA LEU A 198 4.80 -12.81 5.74
C LEU A 198 5.18 -13.11 4.30
N GLU A 199 4.21 -13.09 3.39
CA GLU A 199 4.45 -13.30 1.96
C GLU A 199 5.32 -12.19 1.37
N VAL A 200 5.06 -10.91 1.70
CA VAL A 200 5.90 -9.78 1.25
C VAL A 200 7.33 -9.88 1.80
N ILE A 201 7.49 -10.30 3.06
CA ILE A 201 8.81 -10.55 3.67
C ILE A 201 9.58 -11.60 2.87
N GLU A 202 8.93 -12.71 2.52
CA GLU A 202 9.53 -13.78 1.72
C GLU A 202 9.87 -13.32 0.30
N ILE A 203 8.90 -12.67 -0.39
CA ILE A 203 9.08 -12.22 -1.79
C ILE A 203 10.26 -11.25 -1.90
N LEU A 204 10.39 -10.31 -0.97
CA LEU A 204 11.44 -9.27 -0.97
C LEU A 204 12.72 -9.70 -0.25
N ASP A 205 12.74 -10.88 0.36
CA ASP A 205 13.86 -11.36 1.21
C ASP A 205 14.24 -10.31 2.26
N ILE A 206 13.23 -9.84 3.02
CA ILE A 206 13.37 -8.80 4.05
C ILE A 206 14.12 -9.35 5.26
N GLU A 207 15.16 -8.62 5.67
CA GLU A 207 16.00 -8.97 6.84
C GLU A 207 15.60 -8.20 8.10
N ARG A 208 14.91 -7.06 7.94
CA ARG A 208 14.55 -6.17 9.05
C ARG A 208 13.18 -5.55 8.85
N ILE A 209 12.39 -5.50 9.92
CA ILE A 209 11.10 -4.78 9.93
C ILE A 209 11.18 -3.63 10.93
N VAL A 210 10.78 -2.45 10.49
CA VAL A 210 10.65 -1.24 11.30
C VAL A 210 9.18 -0.87 11.42
N GLY A 211 8.59 -1.07 12.59
CA GLY A 211 7.20 -0.71 12.88
C GLY A 211 7.05 0.80 13.09
N VAL A 212 6.24 1.45 12.26
CA VAL A 212 5.88 2.87 12.43
C VAL A 212 4.72 2.98 13.41
N GLY A 213 5.04 3.09 14.69
CA GLY A 213 4.10 3.12 15.81
C GLY A 213 3.85 1.75 16.46
N LYS A 214 3.24 1.78 17.66
CA LYS A 214 3.09 0.61 18.53
C LYS A 214 2.28 -0.54 17.92
N TYR A 215 1.27 -0.23 17.11
CA TYR A 215 0.50 -1.25 16.41
C TYR A 215 1.40 -2.04 15.44
N ALA A 216 2.09 -1.34 14.56
CA ALA A 216 2.96 -1.95 13.57
C ALA A 216 4.14 -2.69 14.22
N GLU A 217 4.74 -2.13 15.28
CA GLU A 217 5.76 -2.81 16.08
C GLU A 217 5.24 -4.16 16.63
N LYS A 218 4.01 -4.18 17.16
CA LYS A 218 3.39 -5.41 17.66
C LYS A 218 3.19 -6.45 16.55
N ARG A 219 2.75 -6.00 15.36
CA ARG A 219 2.56 -6.88 14.20
C ARG A 219 3.86 -7.37 13.58
N ALA A 220 4.93 -6.60 13.67
CA ALA A 220 6.27 -6.99 13.21
C ALA A 220 6.95 -8.09 14.06
N ARG A 221 6.33 -8.46 15.20
CA ARG A 221 6.84 -9.51 16.12
C ARG A 221 6.20 -10.89 15.88
N ILE A 222 5.58 -11.08 14.73
CA ILE A 222 4.93 -12.33 14.32
C ILE A 222 5.97 -13.42 14.05
#